data_77fe7c14013e1e58a529f1f69fd60ef4
#
_entry.id   77fe7c14013e1e58a529f1f69fd60ef4
#
_cell.length_a   1.000
_cell.length_b   1.000
_cell.length_c   1.000
_cell.angle_alpha   90.00
_cell.angle_beta   90.00
_cell.angle_gamma   90.00
#
_symmetry.space_group_name_H-M   'P 1'
#
loop_
_entity.id
_entity.type
_entity.pdbx_description
1 polymer ?
#
loop_
_entity_poly.entity_id
_entity_poly.type
_entity_poly.pdbx_seq_one_letter_code
_entity_poly.pdbx_strand_id
1 'polypeptide(L)' 'MNITFIETKLQEIYTELEKEVMEVLMNESFDKKETNLRMQPLKSTKKILENALESIKMVEKLAKEDLAK' A
#
# COMPACT_ATOMS: atom_id res chain seq x y z
N MET A 1 -15.02 -2.49 -15.76
CA MET A 1 -14.04 -1.98 -14.76
C MET A 1 -12.67 -2.55 -15.04
N ASN A 2 -11.65 -1.71 -15.06
CA ASN A 2 -10.28 -2.16 -15.33
C ASN A 2 -9.55 -2.47 -14.02
N ILE A 3 -9.68 -3.71 -13.57
CA ILE A 3 -9.10 -4.18 -12.31
C ILE A 3 -7.57 -4.13 -12.36
N THR A 4 -6.99 -4.52 -13.49
CA THR A 4 -5.52 -4.52 -13.66
C THR A 4 -4.95 -3.12 -13.52
N PHE A 5 -5.62 -2.13 -14.09
CA PHE A 5 -5.21 -0.73 -13.98
C PHE A 5 -5.26 -0.26 -12.52
N ILE A 6 -6.33 -0.58 -11.80
CA ILE A 6 -6.50 -0.21 -10.40
C ILE A 6 -5.40 -0.88 -9.56
N GLU A 7 -5.14 -2.16 -9.77
CA GLU A 7 -4.08 -2.87 -9.05
C GLU A 7 -2.71 -2.23 -9.29
N THR A 8 -2.40 -1.92 -10.55
CA THR A 8 -1.13 -1.30 -10.91
C THR A 8 -0.96 0.04 -10.20
N LYS A 9 -2.00 0.86 -10.17
CA LYS A 9 -1.95 2.17 -9.49
C LYS A 9 -1.78 2.01 -7.99
N LEU A 10 -2.45 1.05 -7.38
CA LEU A 10 -2.28 0.78 -5.95
C LEU A 10 -0.86 0.32 -5.64
N GLN A 11 -0.26 -0.52 -6.50
CA GLN A 11 1.12 -0.95 -6.34
C GLN A 11 2.09 0.22 -6.46
N GLU A 12 1.87 1.12 -7.40
CA GLU A 12 2.70 2.32 -7.55
C GLU A 12 2.65 3.19 -6.30
N ILE A 13 1.43 3.41 -5.76
CA ILE A 13 1.25 4.20 -4.54
C ILE A 13 1.94 3.50 -3.36
N TYR A 14 1.80 2.20 -3.25
CA TYR A 14 2.44 1.42 -2.19
C TYR A 14 3.97 1.55 -2.25
N THR A 15 4.55 1.49 -3.44
CA THR A 15 5.99 1.63 -3.64
C THR A 15 6.47 3.03 -3.21
N GLU A 16 5.73 4.07 -3.56
CA GLU A 16 6.05 5.44 -3.13
C GLU A 16 5.97 5.58 -1.61
N LEU A 17 4.96 4.95 -1.00
CA LEU A 17 4.82 4.95 0.45
C LEU A 17 6.01 4.29 1.12
N GLU A 18 6.50 3.17 0.58
CA GLU A 18 7.68 2.50 1.12
C GLU A 18 8.92 3.37 1.05
N LYS A 19 9.07 4.17 -0.02
CA LYS A 19 10.16 5.15 -0.12
C LYS A 19 10.08 6.19 0.98
N GLU A 20 8.87 6.71 1.25
CA GLU A 20 8.67 7.69 2.33
C GLU A 20 9.01 7.09 3.69
N VAL A 21 8.63 5.83 3.93
CA VAL A 21 8.98 5.12 5.16
C VAL A 21 10.50 5.06 5.33
N MET A 22 11.21 4.69 4.26
CA MET A 22 12.67 4.61 4.30
C MET A 22 13.31 5.97 4.57
N GLU A 23 12.80 7.03 3.94
CA GLU A 23 13.31 8.38 4.17
C GLU A 23 13.16 8.81 5.62
N VAL A 24 12.02 8.51 6.24
CA VAL A 24 11.80 8.83 7.66
C VAL A 24 12.76 8.02 8.55
N LEU A 25 12.89 6.73 8.29
CA LEU A 25 13.74 5.85 9.11
C LEU A 25 15.22 6.19 8.99
N MET A 26 15.66 6.66 7.83
CA MET A 26 17.06 6.99 7.58
C MET A 26 17.42 8.44 7.87
N ASN A 27 16.46 9.25 8.30
CA ASN A 27 16.71 10.67 8.59
C ASN A 27 17.37 10.82 9.95
N GLU A 28 18.64 11.17 9.95
CA GLU A 28 19.43 11.35 11.17
C GLU A 28 19.03 12.57 11.98
N SER A 29 18.30 13.51 11.36
CA SER A 29 17.81 14.71 12.05
C SER A 29 16.67 14.42 13.02
N PHE A 30 15.99 13.29 12.84
CA PHE A 30 14.84 12.91 13.68
C PHE A 30 15.31 12.08 14.86
N ASP A 31 14.87 12.43 16.07
CA ASP A 31 15.07 11.58 17.22
C ASP A 31 14.05 10.44 17.20
N LYS A 32 14.17 9.52 18.15
CA LYS A 32 13.28 8.35 18.21
C LYS A 32 11.80 8.73 18.33
N LYS A 33 11.51 9.75 19.13
CA LYS A 33 10.13 10.23 19.34
C LYS A 33 9.55 10.80 18.04
N GLU A 34 10.30 11.65 17.35
CA GLU A 34 9.86 12.26 16.11
C GLU A 34 9.69 11.22 15.01
N THR A 35 10.63 10.26 14.90
CA THR A 35 10.53 9.16 13.95
C THR A 35 9.25 8.37 14.18
N ASN A 36 8.95 8.02 15.42
CA ASN A 36 7.72 7.28 15.75
C ASN A 36 6.46 8.07 15.39
N LEU A 37 6.43 9.37 15.68
CA LEU A 37 5.29 10.23 15.36
C LEU A 37 5.06 10.31 13.84
N ARG A 38 6.13 10.45 13.06
CA ARG A 38 6.02 10.53 11.60
C ARG A 38 5.68 9.20 10.97
N MET A 39 6.08 8.09 11.60
CA MET A 39 5.78 6.75 11.11
C MET A 39 4.33 6.34 11.32
N GLN A 40 3.63 6.87 12.32
CA GLN A 40 2.27 6.45 12.65
C GLN A 40 1.31 6.52 11.44
N PRO A 41 1.16 7.70 10.76
CA PRO A 41 0.27 7.76 9.61
C PRO A 41 0.76 6.90 8.43
N LEU A 42 2.07 6.74 8.28
CA LEU A 42 2.62 5.90 7.23
C LEU A 42 2.30 4.43 7.45
N LYS A 43 2.41 3.95 8.69
CA LYS A 43 2.04 2.57 9.03
C LYS A 43 0.55 2.31 8.81
N SER A 44 -0.30 3.24 9.22
CA SER A 44 -1.74 3.13 9.04
C SER A 44 -2.11 3.09 7.55
N THR A 45 -1.53 3.99 6.76
CA THR A 45 -1.76 4.06 5.32
C THR A 45 -1.27 2.78 4.62
N LYS A 46 -0.10 2.29 5.02
CA LYS A 46 0.45 1.04 4.48
C LYS A 46 -0.52 -0.12 4.70
N LYS A 47 -1.09 -0.23 5.89
CA LYS A 47 -2.04 -1.28 6.22
C LYS A 47 -3.31 -1.18 5.36
N ILE A 48 -3.82 0.03 5.17
CA ILE A 48 -5.00 0.27 4.33
C ILE A 48 -4.71 -0.15 2.88
N LEU A 49 -3.54 0.20 2.35
CA LEU A 49 -3.15 -0.16 0.99
C LEU A 49 -2.98 -1.67 0.83
N GLU A 50 -2.40 -2.35 1.82
CA GLU A 50 -2.28 -3.81 1.80
C GLU A 50 -3.66 -4.46 1.74
N ASN A 51 -4.60 -3.98 2.54
CA ASN A 51 -5.97 -4.48 2.53
C ASN A 51 -6.67 -4.21 1.20
N ALA A 52 -6.44 -3.03 0.62
CA ALA A 52 -6.99 -2.69 -0.69
C ALA A 52 -6.45 -3.60 -1.79
N LEU A 53 -5.15 -3.90 -1.77
CA LEU A 53 -4.53 -4.80 -2.74
C LEU A 53 -5.09 -6.22 -2.62
N GLU A 54 -5.29 -6.72 -1.40
CA GLU A 54 -5.89 -8.02 -1.18
C GLU A 54 -7.33 -8.06 -1.70
N SER A 55 -8.10 -6.99 -1.49
CA SER A 55 -9.48 -6.89 -1.97
C SER A 55 -9.54 -6.90 -3.49
N ILE A 56 -8.63 -6.19 -4.16
CA ILE A 56 -8.58 -6.17 -5.62
C ILE A 56 -8.23 -7.54 -6.18
N LYS A 57 -7.29 -8.25 -5.56
CA LYS A 57 -6.94 -9.62 -5.96
C LYS A 57 -8.14 -10.55 -5.83
N MET A 58 -8.93 -10.39 -4.79
CA MET A 58 -10.15 -11.19 -4.61
C MET A 58 -11.19 -10.90 -5.70
N VAL A 59 -11.36 -9.63 -6.08
CA VAL A 59 -12.26 -9.25 -7.17
C VAL A 59 -11.81 -9.90 -8.48
N GLU A 60 -10.51 -9.88 -8.78
CA GLU A 60 -9.96 -10.55 -9.96
C GLU A 60 -10.24 -12.04 -9.96
N LYS A 61 -10.04 -12.69 -8.83
CA LYS A 61 -10.27 -14.12 -8.67
C LYS A 61 -11.74 -14.46 -8.92
N LEU A 62 -12.66 -13.70 -8.35
CA LEU A 62 -14.10 -13.91 -8.53
C LEU A 62 -14.51 -13.68 -9.98
N ALA A 63 -13.96 -12.66 -10.63
CA ALA A 63 -14.24 -12.41 -12.04
C ALA A 63 -13.78 -13.56 -12.93
N LYS A 64 -12.61 -14.15 -12.65
CA LYS A 64 -12.10 -15.31 -13.38
C LYS A 64 -12.98 -16.53 -13.16
N GLU A 65 -13.45 -16.76 -11.95
CA GLU A 65 -14.33 -17.89 -11.63
C GLU A 65 -15.66 -17.75 -12.36
N ASP A 66 -16.23 -16.56 -12.44
CA ASP A 66 -17.45 -16.31 -13.18
C ASP A 66 -17.28 -16.56 -14.67
N LEU A 67 -16.14 -16.16 -15.23
CA LEU A 67 -15.84 -16.39 -16.64
C LEU A 67 -15.60 -17.88 -16.95
N ALA A 68 -15.13 -18.62 -15.97
CA ALA A 68 -14.87 -20.06 -16.13
C ALA A 68 -16.15 -20.90 -16.12
N LYS A 69 -17.27 -20.34 -15.71
CA LYS A 69 -18.56 -21.00 -15.72
C LYS A 69 -19.21 -20.87 -17.11
#